data_a376fc1e41f55ee5d7df7ff196e280d7
#
_entry.id   a376fc1e41f55ee5d7df7ff196e280d7
#
_cell.length_a   1.000
_cell.length_b   1.000
_cell.length_c   1.000
_cell.angle_alpha   90.00
_cell.angle_beta   90.00
_cell.angle_gamma   90.00
#
_symmetry.space_group_name_H-M   'P 1'
#
loop_
_entity.id
_entity.type
_entity.pdbx_description
1 polymer ?
#
loop_
_entity_poly.entity_id
_entity_poly.type
_entity_poly.pdbx_seq_one_letter_code
_entity_poly.pdbx_strand_id
1 'polypeptide(L)'
;MLSTASHIINSLPYSKPFLFVDRITEVDENGITAEYTFRTDEYFYEGHFVNNPVTPGVILTECMAQISLAAFGSYLLLSLIHI
;
A
#
# COMPACT_ATOMS: atom_id res chain seq x y z
N MET A 1 -12.82 -17.62 -2.61
CA MET A 1 -12.70 -16.88 -1.33
C MET A 1 -11.43 -16.06 -1.34
N LEU A 2 -11.52 -14.80 -0.95
CA LEU A 2 -10.34 -13.94 -0.89
C LEU A 2 -9.45 -14.33 0.28
N SER A 3 -8.13 -14.28 0.08
CA SER A 3 -7.17 -14.44 1.17
C SER A 3 -7.29 -13.23 2.12
N THR A 4 -6.74 -13.38 3.33
CA THR A 4 -6.69 -12.27 4.28
C THR A 4 -6.00 -11.05 3.67
N ALA A 5 -4.88 -11.26 2.96
CA ALA A 5 -4.14 -10.21 2.31
C ALA A 5 -5.00 -9.46 1.27
N SER A 6 -5.68 -10.21 0.41
CA SER A 6 -6.56 -9.59 -0.60
C SER A 6 -7.71 -8.84 0.04
N HIS A 7 -8.28 -9.39 1.11
CA HIS A 7 -9.37 -8.75 1.83
C HIS A 7 -8.93 -7.40 2.43
N ILE A 8 -7.74 -7.35 3.01
CA ILE A 8 -7.19 -6.12 3.58
C ILE A 8 -7.01 -5.07 2.48
N ILE A 9 -6.39 -5.43 1.37
CA ILE A 9 -6.14 -4.50 0.27
C ILE A 9 -7.47 -3.96 -0.27
N ASN A 10 -8.47 -4.82 -0.45
CA ASN A 10 -9.76 -4.42 -0.99
C ASN A 10 -10.54 -3.52 -0.03
N SER A 11 -10.22 -3.55 1.26
CA SER A 11 -10.90 -2.72 2.26
C SER A 11 -10.23 -1.36 2.46
N LEU A 12 -9.06 -1.12 1.86
CA LEU A 12 -8.38 0.16 1.99
C LEU A 12 -9.20 1.27 1.31
N PRO A 13 -9.20 2.49 1.88
CA PRO A 13 -9.96 3.60 1.30
C PRO A 13 -9.25 4.26 0.12
N TYR A 14 -8.31 3.57 -0.50
CA TYR A 14 -7.53 4.07 -1.63
C TYR A 14 -7.89 3.32 -2.89
N SER A 15 -7.77 3.98 -4.02
CA SER A 15 -7.88 3.37 -5.33
C SER A 15 -6.79 3.95 -6.23
N LYS A 16 -6.51 3.26 -7.32
CA LYS A 16 -5.56 3.79 -8.29
C LYS A 16 -6.08 5.11 -8.86
N PRO A 17 -5.22 6.09 -9.10
CA PRO A 17 -3.75 6.00 -9.09
C PRO A 17 -3.08 6.27 -7.74
N PHE A 18 -3.80 6.30 -6.63
CA PHE A 18 -3.23 6.60 -5.32
C PHE A 18 -3.24 5.39 -4.37
N LEU A 19 -3.29 4.19 -4.89
CA LEU A 19 -3.11 2.96 -4.12
C LEU A 19 -1.69 2.44 -4.35
N PHE A 20 -0.87 2.45 -3.31
CA PHE A 20 0.54 2.09 -3.38
C PHE A 20 0.84 0.81 -2.61
N VAL A 21 -0.01 -0.19 -2.75
CA VAL A 21 0.19 -1.53 -2.21
C VAL A 21 -0.24 -2.53 -3.28
N ASP A 22 0.69 -3.29 -3.81
CA ASP A 22 0.36 -4.32 -4.80
C ASP A 22 -0.07 -5.61 -4.12
N ARG A 23 0.66 -6.02 -3.08
CA ARG A 23 0.30 -7.23 -2.34
C ARG A 23 0.92 -7.22 -0.95
N ILE A 24 0.29 -7.95 -0.05
CA ILE A 24 0.77 -8.20 1.30
C ILE A 24 1.33 -9.61 1.32
N THR A 25 2.60 -9.76 1.65
CA THR A 25 3.27 -11.06 1.65
C THR A 25 3.20 -11.75 3.00
N GLU A 26 3.20 -10.97 4.09
CA GLU A 26 3.08 -11.49 5.44
C GLU A 26 2.32 -10.50 6.31
N VAL A 27 1.45 -11.01 7.16
CA VAL A 27 0.78 -10.18 8.17
C VAL A 27 0.38 -11.04 9.35
N ASP A 28 0.71 -10.55 10.55
CA ASP A 28 0.25 -11.13 11.82
C ASP A 28 0.21 -10.01 12.86
N GLU A 29 -0.03 -10.35 14.13
CA GLU A 29 -0.15 -9.36 15.19
C GLU A 29 1.16 -8.63 15.48
N ASN A 30 2.29 -9.12 14.97
CA ASN A 30 3.60 -8.54 15.20
C ASN A 30 4.04 -7.58 14.09
N GLY A 31 3.40 -7.64 12.93
CA GLY A 31 3.77 -6.75 11.84
C GLY A 31 3.19 -7.14 10.50
N ILE A 32 3.59 -6.38 9.50
CA ILE A 32 3.15 -6.56 8.14
C ILE A 32 4.33 -6.37 7.19
N THR A 33 4.37 -7.19 6.16
CA THR A 33 5.30 -7.02 5.04
C THR A 33 4.48 -6.97 3.76
N ALA A 34 4.68 -5.90 3.00
CA ALA A 34 3.96 -5.70 1.76
C ALA A 34 4.89 -5.06 0.74
N GLU A 35 4.46 -5.01 -0.50
CA GLU A 35 5.29 -4.46 -1.56
C GLU A 35 4.46 -3.71 -2.58
N TYR A 36 5.11 -2.76 -3.23
CA TYR A 36 4.56 -2.02 -4.35
C TYR A 36 5.66 -1.81 -5.38
N THR A 37 5.37 -2.10 -6.64
CA THR A 37 6.31 -1.86 -7.74
C THR A 37 5.89 -0.58 -8.43
N PHE A 38 6.78 0.42 -8.41
CA PHE A 38 6.54 1.67 -9.12
C PHE A 38 6.67 1.42 -10.62
N ARG A 39 5.66 1.84 -11.37
CA ARG A 39 5.61 1.64 -12.81
C ARG A 39 6.16 2.87 -13.52
N THR A 40 6.73 2.68 -14.71
CA THR A 40 7.30 3.79 -15.46
C THR A 40 6.26 4.83 -15.89
N ASP A 41 4.99 4.44 -15.93
CA ASP A 41 3.88 5.32 -16.34
C ASP A 41 3.12 5.94 -15.15
N GLU A 42 3.68 5.89 -13.95
CA GLU A 42 3.07 6.56 -12.80
C GLU A 42 2.94 8.05 -13.10
N TYR A 43 1.79 8.63 -12.74
CA TYR A 43 1.44 10.00 -13.14
C TYR A 43 2.45 11.05 -12.64
N PHE A 44 3.06 10.83 -11.47
CA PHE A 44 3.97 11.82 -10.89
C PHE A 44 5.32 11.90 -11.61
N TYR A 45 5.67 10.90 -12.41
CA TYR A 45 6.95 10.95 -13.13
C TYR A 45 6.96 11.96 -14.27
N GLU A 46 5.80 12.38 -14.75
CA GLU A 46 5.73 13.37 -15.84
C GLU A 46 6.34 14.71 -15.44
N GLY A 47 6.17 15.09 -14.18
CA GLY A 47 6.66 16.38 -13.68
C GLY A 47 7.82 16.29 -12.72
N HIS A 48 8.21 15.09 -12.32
CA HIS A 48 9.22 14.91 -11.28
C HIS A 48 10.28 13.91 -11.72
N PHE A 49 11.22 14.29 -12.58
CA PHE A 49 11.39 15.62 -13.17
C PHE A 49 11.26 15.49 -14.68
N VAL A 50 11.14 16.63 -15.40
CA VAL A 50 11.02 16.62 -16.87
C VAL A 50 12.21 15.90 -17.47
N ASN A 51 11.94 14.86 -18.29
CA ASN A 51 12.94 13.99 -18.92
C ASN A 51 13.91 13.28 -17.96
N ASN A 52 13.57 13.26 -16.67
CA ASN A 52 14.39 12.58 -15.66
C ASN A 52 13.49 12.09 -14.51
N PRO A 53 12.79 10.96 -14.71
CA PRO A 53 11.84 10.47 -13.71
C PRO A 53 12.54 10.02 -12.44
N VAL A 54 12.09 10.58 -11.31
CA VAL A 54 12.58 10.24 -9.98
C VAL A 54 11.35 10.08 -9.08
N THR A 55 11.30 9.01 -8.31
CA THR A 55 10.18 8.80 -7.39
C THR A 55 10.19 9.87 -6.29
N PRO A 56 9.12 10.68 -6.16
CA PRO A 56 9.07 11.70 -5.13
C PRO A 56 9.13 11.09 -3.73
N GLY A 57 9.91 11.71 -2.84
CA GLY A 57 10.05 11.23 -1.47
C GLY A 57 8.73 11.16 -0.72
N VAL A 58 7.81 12.11 -1.00
CA VAL A 58 6.49 12.10 -0.36
C VAL A 58 5.67 10.89 -0.78
N ILE A 59 5.85 10.38 -2.01
CA ILE A 59 5.16 9.18 -2.49
C ILE A 59 5.72 7.94 -1.80
N LEU A 60 7.04 7.88 -1.57
CA LEU A 60 7.64 6.79 -0.80
C LEU A 60 7.10 6.77 0.62
N THR A 61 6.98 7.93 1.25
CA THR A 61 6.40 8.05 2.58
C THR A 61 4.94 7.62 2.59
N GLU A 62 4.17 8.01 1.57
CA GLU A 62 2.77 7.62 1.46
C GLU A 62 2.63 6.09 1.30
N CYS A 63 3.50 5.49 0.48
CA CYS A 63 3.52 4.04 0.30
C CYS A 63 3.74 3.32 1.65
N MET A 64 4.73 3.76 2.42
CA MET A 64 5.00 3.19 3.74
C MET A 64 3.83 3.39 4.69
N ALA A 65 3.18 4.55 4.66
CA ALA A 65 2.02 4.84 5.51
C ALA A 65 0.83 3.97 5.13
N GLN A 66 0.59 3.72 3.85
CA GLN A 66 -0.50 2.85 3.43
C GLN A 66 -0.29 1.43 3.92
N ILE A 67 0.94 0.95 3.93
CA ILE A 67 1.26 -0.39 4.45
C ILE A 67 1.14 -0.41 5.96
N SER A 68 1.80 0.50 6.66
CA SER A 68 1.90 0.43 8.12
C SER A 68 0.64 0.91 8.83
N LEU A 69 0.09 2.04 8.43
CA LEU A 69 -1.05 2.63 9.13
C LEU A 69 -2.38 2.10 8.63
N ALA A 70 -2.58 2.09 7.32
CA ALA A 70 -3.87 1.69 6.75
C ALA A 70 -4.03 0.17 6.69
N ALA A 71 -3.09 -0.54 6.08
CA ALA A 71 -3.22 -1.98 5.90
C ALA A 71 -3.05 -2.74 7.22
N PHE A 72 -2.00 -2.43 7.98
CA PHE A 72 -1.77 -3.11 9.25
C PHE A 72 -2.85 -2.75 10.27
N GLY A 73 -3.28 -1.49 10.31
CA GLY A 73 -4.38 -1.06 11.17
C GLY A 73 -5.67 -1.79 10.83
N SER A 74 -5.98 -1.96 9.55
CA SER A 74 -7.15 -2.72 9.11
C SER A 74 -7.07 -4.18 9.55
N TYR A 75 -5.89 -4.79 9.44
CA TYR A 75 -5.70 -6.16 9.91
C TYR A 75 -5.97 -6.30 11.40
N LEU A 76 -5.42 -5.39 12.20
CA LEU A 76 -5.62 -5.43 13.66
C LEU A 76 -7.09 -5.27 14.03
N LEU A 77 -7.81 -4.38 13.34
CA LEU A 77 -9.24 -4.21 13.55
C LEU A 77 -10.03 -5.48 13.22
N LEU A 78 -9.71 -6.10 12.09
CA LEU A 78 -10.35 -7.36 11.71
C LEU A 78 -10.10 -8.45 12.74
N SER A 79 -8.89 -8.53 13.26
CA SER A 79 -8.53 -9.50 14.29
C SER A 79 -9.37 -9.30 15.56
N LEU A 80 -9.59 -8.05 15.97
CA LEU A 80 -10.41 -7.74 17.15
C LEU A 80 -11.88 -8.12 16.92
N ILE A 81 -12.40 -7.91 15.73
CA ILE A 81 -13.79 -8.20 15.40
C ILE A 81 -14.05 -9.70 15.39
N HIS A 82 -13.06 -10.50 15.01
CA HIS A 82 -13.20 -11.95 14.87
C HIS A 82 -12.75 -12.74 16.11
N ILE A 83 -12.39 -12.05 17.17
CA ILE A 83 -12.16 -12.69 18.46
C ILE A 83 -13.47 -12.69 19.26
#